data_e6cb258d584d9ad592721149a759684a
#
_entry.id   e6cb258d584d9ad592721149a759684a
#
_cell.length_a   1.000
_cell.length_b   1.000
_cell.length_c   1.000
_cell.angle_alpha   90.00
_cell.angle_beta   90.00
_cell.angle_gamma   90.00
#
_symmetry.space_group_name_H-M   'P 1'
#
loop_
_entity.id
_entity.type
_entity.pdbx_description
1 polymer ?
#
loop_
_entity_poly.entity_id
_entity_poly.type
_entity_poly.pdbx_seq_one_letter_code
_entity_poly.pdbx_strand_id
1 'polypeptide(L)'
;MRRTVLAFFFACDVRPTTRDSVNISHLCYKSYLEPITHFLTGAVLGRAGFNRKTALATATMTLAAEAPDLDIFWQFKDRVSYFAHHRGFTHSFIGLLFMSALTVAVMYGFWRLRGRKTNIPDLPLRWGLLFVLAYVAGLSHILLDFTNNYGVRPFWPFWEKWYSWDIVFIVEPALYIILIAGLVLPAIFSRRQHPPRGQVAAVLALVCVAILYTVRDYEHRAALHAVTTVAFDSGNRSPETPLRASVYPYPWSLTHWFTVAEMPSFFADTDVNSRTGLLSHELLAFYPKPQDTPATLAAKRTYLGEVYLDWARYPMLTTTAEGDDDIVHFRDLRFDYPRFRGRATLSGWVELDRNLQVVREGFGSREEKPAAR
;
A
#
# COMPACT_ATOMS: atom_id res chain seq x y z
N MET A 1 19.92 24.35 -16.99
CA MET A 1 19.17 23.15 -16.60
C MET A 1 18.91 23.10 -15.10
N ARG A 2 18.27 24.11 -14.49
CA ARG A 2 18.05 24.21 -13.02
C ARG A 2 16.66 24.75 -12.62
N ARG A 3 15.62 24.65 -13.47
CA ARG A 3 14.30 25.25 -13.15
C ARG A 3 13.06 24.36 -13.36
N THR A 4 13.19 23.04 -13.57
CA THR A 4 12.03 22.20 -13.95
C THR A 4 11.61 21.17 -12.90
N VAL A 5 12.23 21.09 -11.73
CA VAL A 5 11.94 20.04 -10.71
C VAL A 5 11.02 20.53 -9.60
N LEU A 6 10.81 21.85 -9.43
CA LEU A 6 10.05 22.39 -8.28
C LEU A 6 8.55 22.65 -8.55
N ALA A 7 8.06 22.45 -9.75
CA ALA A 7 6.67 22.79 -10.12
C ALA A 7 5.64 21.67 -9.93
N PHE A 8 6.03 20.49 -9.45
CA PHE A 8 5.14 19.32 -9.35
C PHE A 8 4.48 19.10 -7.98
N PHE A 9 4.77 19.93 -6.97
CA PHE A 9 4.35 19.62 -5.58
C PHE A 9 3.24 20.52 -5.00
N PHE A 10 2.68 21.49 -5.73
CA PHE A 10 1.73 22.46 -5.15
C PHE A 10 0.48 22.74 -6.00
N ALA A 11 -0.19 21.74 -6.52
CA ALA A 11 -1.48 21.95 -7.19
C ALA A 11 -2.51 20.88 -6.80
N CYS A 12 -3.04 20.97 -5.58
CA CYS A 12 -4.28 20.34 -5.19
C CYS A 12 -5.19 21.36 -4.49
N ASP A 13 -5.52 22.46 -5.20
CA ASP A 13 -6.62 23.36 -4.82
C ASP A 13 -7.68 23.25 -5.92
N VAL A 14 -8.73 22.47 -5.68
CA VAL A 14 -9.80 22.25 -6.66
C VAL A 14 -11.04 22.98 -6.18
N ARG A 15 -11.28 24.17 -6.75
CA ARG A 15 -12.62 24.74 -6.81
C ARG A 15 -13.38 24.14 -7.99
N PRO A 16 -14.66 23.80 -7.86
CA PRO A 16 -15.43 23.20 -8.94
C PRO A 16 -15.90 24.26 -9.93
N THR A 17 -15.42 24.23 -11.17
CA THR A 17 -16.07 24.92 -12.28
C THR A 17 -16.10 24.05 -13.54
N THR A 18 -17.31 23.74 -13.95
CA THR A 18 -17.86 23.41 -15.29
C THR A 18 -16.96 22.88 -16.41
N ARG A 19 -17.40 21.70 -16.95
CA ARG A 19 -17.18 21.11 -18.29
C ARG A 19 -15.75 21.08 -18.81
N ASP A 20 -15.32 19.85 -19.10
CA ASP A 20 -14.04 19.44 -19.71
C ASP A 20 -12.85 19.33 -18.74
N SER A 21 -13.05 18.76 -17.57
CA SER A 21 -11.96 18.31 -16.74
C SER A 21 -11.41 16.97 -17.25
N VAL A 22 -10.25 17.01 -17.93
CA VAL A 22 -9.36 15.85 -17.99
C VAL A 22 -9.24 15.29 -16.59
N ASN A 23 -9.67 14.06 -16.40
CA ASN A 23 -9.91 13.44 -15.11
C ASN A 23 -8.56 13.17 -14.38
N ILE A 24 -7.98 14.22 -13.77
CA ILE A 24 -6.74 14.18 -12.97
C ILE A 24 -6.86 13.15 -11.83
N SER A 25 -8.08 12.78 -11.44
CA SER A 25 -8.34 11.73 -10.46
C SER A 25 -7.89 10.34 -10.91
N HIS A 26 -7.79 10.06 -12.23
CA HIS A 26 -7.22 8.81 -12.75
C HIS A 26 -5.69 8.77 -12.63
N LEU A 27 -5.01 9.89 -12.51
CA LEU A 27 -3.56 9.97 -12.33
C LEU A 27 -3.14 9.82 -10.86
N CYS A 28 -3.96 10.24 -9.91
CA CYS A 28 -3.65 10.13 -8.48
C CYS A 28 -3.83 8.72 -7.89
N TYR A 29 -4.49 7.80 -8.58
CA TYR A 29 -4.80 6.46 -8.06
C TYR A 29 -4.14 5.30 -8.82
N LYS A 30 -3.34 5.59 -9.84
CA LYS A 30 -2.42 4.58 -10.36
C LYS A 30 -1.27 4.43 -9.37
N SER A 31 -0.98 3.21 -8.98
CA SER A 31 0.05 2.68 -8.06
C SER A 31 1.48 3.25 -8.17
N TYR A 32 1.65 4.49 -8.59
CA TYR A 32 2.96 5.11 -8.85
C TYR A 32 3.56 5.85 -7.65
N LEU A 33 2.83 5.95 -6.52
CA LEU A 33 3.32 6.73 -5.37
C LEU A 33 4.00 5.87 -4.29
N GLU A 34 3.70 4.57 -4.19
CA GLU A 34 4.36 3.67 -3.25
C GLU A 34 5.88 3.54 -3.50
N PRO A 35 6.38 3.37 -4.75
CA PRO A 35 7.82 3.29 -5.01
C PRO A 35 8.62 4.45 -4.43
N ILE A 36 8.06 5.67 -4.40
CA ILE A 36 8.77 6.84 -3.89
C ILE A 36 9.15 6.70 -2.41
N THR A 37 8.27 6.13 -1.59
CA THR A 37 8.55 5.94 -0.15
C THR A 37 9.68 4.93 0.05
N HIS A 38 9.66 3.82 -0.69
CA HIS A 38 10.71 2.80 -0.65
C HIS A 38 12.05 3.35 -1.12
N PHE A 39 12.06 4.08 -2.25
CA PHE A 39 13.24 4.77 -2.77
C PHE A 39 13.85 5.72 -1.75
N LEU A 40 13.05 6.60 -1.16
CA LEU A 40 13.50 7.57 -0.16
C LEU A 40 14.03 6.87 1.08
N THR A 41 13.37 5.82 1.55
CA THR A 41 13.81 5.04 2.73
C THR A 41 15.15 4.35 2.47
N GLY A 42 15.34 3.71 1.31
CA GLY A 42 16.60 3.12 0.92
C GLY A 42 17.74 4.15 0.85
N ALA A 43 17.45 5.35 0.31
CA ALA A 43 18.41 6.45 0.23
C ALA A 43 18.78 7.02 1.61
N VAL A 44 17.78 7.17 2.52
CA VAL A 44 18.01 7.65 3.90
C VAL A 44 18.82 6.60 4.67
N LEU A 45 18.46 5.33 4.60
CA LEU A 45 19.21 4.24 5.23
C LEU A 45 20.68 4.24 4.77
N GLY A 46 20.91 4.30 3.46
CA GLY A 46 22.28 4.35 2.92
C GLY A 46 23.10 5.53 3.47
N ARG A 47 22.47 6.71 3.65
CA ARG A 47 23.10 7.92 4.19
C ARG A 47 23.23 7.94 5.72
N ALA A 48 22.53 7.07 6.43
CA ALA A 48 22.60 6.97 7.90
C ALA A 48 23.97 6.47 8.43
N GLY A 49 24.94 6.27 7.53
CA GLY A 49 26.34 5.94 7.87
C GLY A 49 26.91 4.79 7.04
N PHE A 50 26.09 4.02 6.34
CA PHE A 50 26.56 2.89 5.53
C PHE A 50 27.37 3.32 4.30
N ASN A 51 27.10 4.50 3.76
CA ASN A 51 27.87 5.13 2.69
C ASN A 51 29.34 5.45 3.05
N ARG A 52 29.69 5.29 4.33
CA ARG A 52 31.08 5.42 4.83
C ARG A 52 31.75 4.07 5.04
N LYS A 53 31.01 2.98 4.97
CA LYS A 53 31.48 1.62 5.20
C LYS A 53 31.95 0.92 3.91
N THR A 54 31.28 1.23 2.80
CA THR A 54 31.60 0.69 1.47
C THR A 54 31.11 1.62 0.37
N ALA A 55 31.86 1.70 -0.71
CA ALA A 55 31.43 2.39 -1.92
C ALA A 55 30.11 1.77 -2.44
N LEU A 56 29.31 2.56 -3.15
CA LEU A 56 28.02 2.18 -3.73
C LEU A 56 26.90 1.87 -2.72
N ALA A 57 27.13 1.97 -1.39
CA ALA A 57 26.14 1.57 -0.38
C ALA A 57 24.79 2.27 -0.58
N THR A 58 24.73 3.60 -0.71
CA THR A 58 23.49 4.33 -0.88
C THR A 58 22.74 3.89 -2.15
N ALA A 59 23.44 3.79 -3.29
CA ALA A 59 22.83 3.36 -4.55
C ALA A 59 22.27 1.93 -4.46
N THR A 60 23.04 1.02 -3.84
CA THR A 60 22.62 -0.37 -3.64
C THR A 60 21.38 -0.44 -2.74
N MET A 61 21.38 0.27 -1.60
CA MET A 61 20.23 0.26 -0.68
C MET A 61 18.98 0.90 -1.30
N THR A 62 19.16 1.98 -2.07
CA THR A 62 18.05 2.61 -2.78
C THR A 62 17.43 1.65 -3.81
N LEU A 63 18.27 0.98 -4.62
CA LEU A 63 17.79 0.02 -5.62
C LEU A 63 17.18 -1.22 -4.96
N ALA A 64 17.78 -1.72 -3.89
CA ALA A 64 17.28 -2.89 -3.16
C ALA A 64 15.94 -2.64 -2.47
N ALA A 65 15.71 -1.40 -2.03
CA ALA A 65 14.41 -1.00 -1.45
C ALA A 65 13.27 -0.96 -2.49
N GLU A 66 13.58 -0.89 -3.79
CA GLU A 66 12.61 -0.96 -4.90
C GLU A 66 12.50 -2.38 -5.48
N ALA A 67 13.48 -3.23 -5.22
CA ALA A 67 13.58 -4.52 -5.89
C ALA A 67 12.38 -5.46 -5.66
N PRO A 68 11.71 -5.51 -4.49
CA PRO A 68 10.51 -6.33 -4.30
C PRO A 68 9.39 -5.99 -5.27
N ASP A 69 9.20 -4.72 -5.63
CA ASP A 69 8.15 -4.25 -6.54
C ASP A 69 8.38 -4.67 -8.01
N LEU A 70 9.44 -5.41 -8.32
CA LEU A 70 9.60 -6.04 -9.63
C LEU A 70 8.50 -7.06 -9.93
N ASP A 71 7.68 -7.45 -8.97
CA ASP A 71 6.46 -8.23 -9.19
C ASP A 71 5.43 -7.51 -10.09
N ILE A 72 5.58 -6.19 -10.31
CA ILE A 72 4.81 -5.44 -11.30
C ILE A 72 4.86 -6.06 -12.71
N PHE A 73 5.91 -6.82 -13.03
CA PHE A 73 6.00 -7.51 -14.32
C PHE A 73 4.90 -8.56 -14.55
N TRP A 74 4.22 -9.03 -13.51
CA TRP A 74 3.05 -9.87 -13.67
C TRP A 74 1.88 -9.15 -14.37
N GLN A 75 1.84 -7.82 -14.39
CA GLN A 75 0.86 -7.04 -15.16
C GLN A 75 0.94 -7.28 -16.67
N PHE A 76 2.10 -7.72 -17.19
CA PHE A 76 2.23 -8.07 -18.60
C PHE A 76 1.42 -9.32 -18.98
N LYS A 77 1.10 -10.18 -18.01
CA LYS A 77 0.19 -11.29 -18.25
C LYS A 77 -1.26 -10.82 -18.19
N ASP A 78 -1.71 -10.39 -17.02
CA ASP A 78 -3.02 -9.80 -16.78
C ASP A 78 -3.09 -9.19 -15.35
N ARG A 79 -4.15 -8.42 -15.07
CA ARG A 79 -4.33 -7.75 -13.77
C ARG A 79 -4.62 -8.71 -12.62
N VAL A 80 -5.31 -9.83 -12.88
CA VAL A 80 -5.63 -10.84 -11.85
C VAL A 80 -4.35 -11.57 -11.45
N SER A 81 -3.52 -11.95 -12.42
CA SER A 81 -2.20 -12.54 -12.17
C SER A 81 -1.28 -11.61 -11.40
N TYR A 82 -1.27 -10.32 -11.73
CA TYR A 82 -0.54 -9.34 -10.93
C TYR A 82 -1.03 -9.32 -9.48
N PHE A 83 -2.34 -9.22 -9.26
CA PHE A 83 -2.92 -9.18 -7.93
C PHE A 83 -2.61 -10.46 -7.13
N ALA A 84 -2.63 -11.63 -7.76
CA ALA A 84 -2.32 -12.92 -7.15
C ALA A 84 -0.87 -13.01 -6.66
N HIS A 85 0.08 -12.45 -7.43
CA HIS A 85 1.52 -12.57 -7.16
C HIS A 85 2.09 -11.36 -6.43
N HIS A 86 1.37 -10.21 -6.45
CA HIS A 86 1.78 -9.00 -5.76
C HIS A 86 1.95 -9.25 -4.26
N ARG A 87 3.05 -8.75 -3.71
CA ARG A 87 3.48 -8.97 -2.33
C ARG A 87 3.56 -10.45 -1.92
N GLY A 88 3.90 -11.32 -2.89
CA GLY A 88 4.18 -12.73 -2.69
C GLY A 88 5.67 -13.01 -2.53
N PHE A 89 6.25 -13.78 -3.47
CA PHE A 89 7.64 -14.22 -3.39
C PHE A 89 8.65 -13.11 -3.17
N THR A 90 8.59 -12.05 -3.97
CA THR A 90 9.54 -10.92 -3.90
C THR A 90 9.49 -10.18 -2.57
N HIS A 91 8.35 -10.21 -1.88
CA HIS A 91 8.10 -9.59 -0.57
C HIS A 91 8.22 -10.59 0.59
N SER A 92 8.81 -11.77 0.36
CA SER A 92 9.06 -12.73 1.43
C SER A 92 10.52 -12.65 1.92
N PHE A 93 10.75 -13.07 3.16
CA PHE A 93 12.12 -13.12 3.72
C PHE A 93 13.07 -13.96 2.87
N ILE A 94 12.58 -15.05 2.27
CA ILE A 94 13.40 -15.87 1.37
C ILE A 94 13.58 -15.19 0.02
N GLY A 95 12.51 -14.64 -0.56
CA GLY A 95 12.57 -13.91 -1.83
C GLY A 95 13.53 -12.74 -1.76
N LEU A 96 13.62 -12.04 -0.62
CA LEU A 96 14.59 -10.96 -0.42
C LEU A 96 16.04 -11.40 -0.57
N LEU A 97 16.41 -12.65 -0.28
CA LEU A 97 17.77 -13.15 -0.53
C LEU A 97 18.08 -13.12 -2.03
N PHE A 98 17.13 -13.56 -2.85
CA PHE A 98 17.25 -13.54 -4.32
C PHE A 98 17.23 -12.12 -4.86
N MET A 99 16.35 -11.25 -4.34
CA MET A 99 16.27 -9.85 -4.75
C MET A 99 17.54 -9.08 -4.37
N SER A 100 18.13 -9.37 -3.21
CA SER A 100 19.40 -8.81 -2.79
C SER A 100 20.56 -9.26 -3.67
N ALA A 101 20.61 -10.55 -4.03
CA ALA A 101 21.60 -11.07 -4.96
C ALA A 101 21.48 -10.45 -6.35
N LEU A 102 20.25 -10.33 -6.86
CA LEU A 102 19.95 -9.65 -8.13
C LEU A 102 20.40 -8.19 -8.09
N THR A 103 20.05 -7.45 -7.03
CA THR A 103 20.47 -6.06 -6.86
C THR A 103 21.99 -5.91 -6.88
N VAL A 104 22.71 -6.76 -6.15
CA VAL A 104 24.17 -6.74 -6.12
C VAL A 104 24.76 -7.11 -7.48
N ALA A 105 24.17 -8.07 -8.20
CA ALA A 105 24.59 -8.43 -9.56
C ALA A 105 24.42 -7.27 -10.54
N VAL A 106 23.30 -6.55 -10.48
CA VAL A 106 23.04 -5.34 -11.27
C VAL A 106 24.08 -4.26 -10.95
N MET A 107 24.34 -4.02 -9.66
CA MET A 107 25.35 -3.04 -9.22
C MET A 107 26.77 -3.44 -9.64
N TYR A 108 27.08 -4.73 -9.64
CA TYR A 108 28.34 -5.26 -10.15
C TYR A 108 28.47 -5.02 -11.67
N GLY A 109 27.42 -5.33 -12.44
CA GLY A 109 27.40 -5.07 -13.88
C GLY A 109 27.60 -3.58 -14.18
N PHE A 110 26.88 -2.72 -13.49
CA PHE A 110 27.00 -1.25 -13.64
C PHE A 110 28.41 -0.75 -13.29
N TRP A 111 29.03 -1.24 -12.22
CA TRP A 111 30.39 -0.91 -11.83
C TRP A 111 31.41 -1.38 -12.90
N ARG A 112 31.22 -2.58 -13.45
CA ARG A 112 32.06 -3.08 -14.55
C ARG A 112 31.97 -2.20 -15.80
N LEU A 113 30.76 -1.85 -16.22
CA LEU A 113 30.50 -1.00 -17.38
C LEU A 113 31.06 0.42 -17.24
N ARG A 114 31.13 0.95 -16.02
CA ARG A 114 31.77 2.24 -15.72
C ARG A 114 33.31 2.14 -15.58
N GLY A 115 33.92 1.11 -16.06
CA GLY A 115 35.37 0.93 -16.02
C GLY A 115 35.91 0.72 -14.60
N ARG A 116 35.11 0.08 -13.74
CA ARG A 116 35.44 -0.24 -12.32
C ARG A 116 35.68 1.00 -11.45
N LYS A 117 35.08 2.16 -11.83
CA LYS A 117 35.18 3.40 -11.06
C LYS A 117 34.09 3.48 -10.00
N THR A 118 34.44 4.04 -8.84
CA THR A 118 33.50 4.39 -7.77
C THR A 118 33.47 5.91 -7.61
N ASN A 119 32.38 6.45 -7.05
CA ASN A 119 32.26 7.90 -6.81
C ASN A 119 33.14 8.36 -5.62
N ILE A 120 33.71 7.43 -4.85
CA ILE A 120 34.57 7.68 -3.70
C ILE A 120 35.80 6.78 -3.85
N PRO A 121 36.90 7.26 -4.47
CA PRO A 121 38.05 6.44 -4.83
C PRO A 121 38.69 5.70 -3.66
N ASP A 122 38.79 6.35 -2.49
CA ASP A 122 39.47 5.83 -1.29
C ASP A 122 38.61 4.90 -0.43
N LEU A 123 37.33 4.71 -0.78
CA LEU A 123 36.40 3.88 -0.02
C LEU A 123 36.42 2.44 -0.58
N PRO A 124 36.65 1.42 0.25
CA PRO A 124 36.69 0.04 -0.21
C PRO A 124 35.32 -0.39 -0.74
N LEU A 125 35.32 -1.18 -1.81
CA LEU A 125 34.13 -1.81 -2.38
C LEU A 125 34.01 -3.23 -1.82
N ARG A 126 33.04 -3.46 -0.94
CA ARG A 126 32.82 -4.70 -0.19
C ARG A 126 31.52 -5.38 -0.61
N TRP A 127 31.59 -6.30 -1.59
CA TRP A 127 30.40 -6.94 -2.19
C TRP A 127 29.55 -7.71 -1.16
N GLY A 128 30.17 -8.45 -0.23
CA GLY A 128 29.44 -9.15 0.84
C GLY A 128 28.69 -8.18 1.75
N LEU A 129 29.29 -7.02 2.09
CA LEU A 129 28.59 -5.99 2.85
C LEU A 129 27.44 -5.38 2.04
N LEU A 130 27.63 -5.15 0.73
CA LEU A 130 26.56 -4.64 -0.14
C LEU A 130 25.37 -5.60 -0.21
N PHE A 131 25.61 -6.92 -0.20
CA PHE A 131 24.54 -7.92 -0.13
C PHE A 131 23.75 -7.81 1.19
N VAL A 132 24.43 -7.72 2.32
CA VAL A 132 23.76 -7.53 3.63
C VAL A 132 22.96 -6.23 3.65
N LEU A 133 23.53 -5.14 3.13
CA LEU A 133 22.84 -3.84 3.07
C LEU A 133 21.64 -3.87 2.11
N ALA A 134 21.73 -4.59 1.00
CA ALA A 134 20.61 -4.82 0.09
C ALA A 134 19.47 -5.58 0.80
N TYR A 135 19.80 -6.61 1.57
CA TYR A 135 18.83 -7.36 2.34
C TYR A 135 18.15 -6.50 3.42
N VAL A 136 18.92 -5.68 4.15
CA VAL A 136 18.38 -4.73 5.14
C VAL A 136 17.44 -3.70 4.47
N ALA A 137 17.79 -3.20 3.29
CA ALA A 137 16.92 -2.29 2.54
C ALA A 137 15.65 -3.01 2.05
N GLY A 138 15.73 -4.24 1.59
CA GLY A 138 14.56 -5.07 1.27
C GLY A 138 13.68 -5.34 2.49
N LEU A 139 14.26 -5.59 3.67
CA LEU A 139 13.48 -5.70 4.91
C LEU A 139 12.76 -4.41 5.26
N SER A 140 13.36 -3.24 4.99
CA SER A 140 12.67 -1.95 5.19
C SER A 140 11.50 -1.77 4.25
N HIS A 141 11.56 -2.30 3.01
CA HIS A 141 10.45 -2.35 2.08
C HIS A 141 9.28 -3.17 2.64
N ILE A 142 9.54 -4.44 3.05
CA ILE A 142 8.51 -5.29 3.66
C ILE A 142 7.90 -4.63 4.90
N LEU A 143 8.71 -3.95 5.72
CA LEU A 143 8.23 -3.26 6.92
C LEU A 143 7.27 -2.11 6.56
N LEU A 144 7.59 -1.30 5.56
CA LEU A 144 6.72 -0.23 5.06
C LEU A 144 5.39 -0.80 4.58
N ASP A 145 5.43 -1.85 3.79
CA ASP A 145 4.24 -2.54 3.28
C ASP A 145 3.40 -3.19 4.38
N PHE A 146 4.04 -3.74 5.39
CA PHE A 146 3.37 -4.29 6.55
C PHE A 146 2.61 -3.22 7.34
N THR A 147 3.07 -1.96 7.34
CA THR A 147 2.43 -0.89 8.10
C THR A 147 1.12 -0.40 7.49
N ASN A 148 0.86 -0.64 6.21
CA ASN A 148 -0.37 -0.23 5.54
C ASN A 148 -1.46 -1.31 5.58
N ASN A 149 -2.68 -0.96 5.14
CA ASN A 149 -3.85 -1.83 5.19
C ASN A 149 -3.98 -2.82 4.02
N TYR A 150 -3.07 -2.80 3.05
CA TYR A 150 -3.04 -3.81 1.98
C TYR A 150 -2.51 -5.14 2.49
N GLY A 151 -1.43 -5.11 3.27
CA GLY A 151 -0.78 -6.28 3.83
C GLY A 151 0.33 -6.86 2.97
N VAL A 152 1.04 -7.85 3.52
CA VAL A 152 2.18 -8.56 2.92
C VAL A 152 2.22 -10.01 3.38
N ARG A 153 2.86 -10.90 2.61
CA ARG A 153 3.05 -12.34 2.90
C ARG A 153 4.53 -12.66 3.16
N PRO A 154 5.10 -12.23 4.31
CA PRO A 154 6.56 -12.28 4.53
C PRO A 154 7.11 -13.71 4.68
N PHE A 155 6.27 -14.69 4.97
CA PHE A 155 6.65 -16.09 5.19
C PHE A 155 6.42 -16.99 3.97
N TRP A 156 5.97 -16.44 2.85
CA TRP A 156 5.82 -17.20 1.61
C TRP A 156 7.14 -17.90 1.24
N PRO A 157 7.17 -19.14 0.71
CA PRO A 157 6.05 -20.00 0.32
C PRO A 157 5.53 -20.93 1.42
N PHE A 158 6.08 -20.87 2.62
CA PHE A 158 5.73 -21.81 3.70
C PHE A 158 4.42 -21.48 4.38
N TRP A 159 4.07 -20.18 4.39
CA TRP A 159 2.88 -19.67 5.04
C TRP A 159 2.35 -18.48 4.26
N GLU A 160 1.18 -18.65 3.66
CA GLU A 160 0.61 -17.67 2.72
C GLU A 160 -0.27 -16.62 3.37
N LYS A 161 -0.39 -16.62 4.71
CA LYS A 161 -1.21 -15.66 5.44
C LYS A 161 -0.76 -14.23 5.21
N TRP A 162 -1.74 -13.35 4.99
CA TRP A 162 -1.56 -11.92 4.90
C TRP A 162 -1.41 -11.29 6.28
N TYR A 163 -0.45 -10.38 6.41
CA TYR A 163 -0.18 -9.62 7.62
C TYR A 163 -0.19 -8.14 7.29
N SER A 164 -0.80 -7.32 8.17
CA SER A 164 -0.71 -5.87 8.12
C SER A 164 -0.82 -5.29 9.53
N TRP A 165 -0.28 -4.11 9.72
CA TRP A 165 -0.36 -3.38 10.99
C TRP A 165 -1.45 -2.32 10.99
N ASP A 166 -1.85 -1.85 9.78
CA ASP A 166 -2.95 -0.91 9.55
C ASP A 166 -2.75 0.47 10.21
N ILE A 167 -1.51 0.89 10.47
CA ILE A 167 -1.19 2.13 11.18
C ILE A 167 -0.85 3.31 10.26
N VAL A 168 -0.51 3.06 8.99
CA VAL A 168 -0.09 4.08 8.02
C VAL A 168 -0.96 3.96 6.77
N PHE A 169 -1.40 5.10 6.24
CA PHE A 169 -2.09 5.11 4.95
C PHE A 169 -1.10 4.74 3.83
N ILE A 170 -1.59 4.09 2.76
CA ILE A 170 -0.75 3.64 1.62
C ILE A 170 0.14 4.80 1.11
N VAL A 171 -0.43 6.01 1.00
CA VAL A 171 0.30 7.24 0.67
C VAL A 171 0.30 8.13 1.90
N GLU A 172 1.34 8.05 2.72
CA GLU A 172 1.45 8.81 3.98
C GLU A 172 2.31 10.07 3.79
N PRO A 173 1.68 11.25 3.72
CA PRO A 173 2.40 12.50 3.43
C PRO A 173 3.43 12.88 4.48
N ALA A 174 3.17 12.57 5.76
CA ALA A 174 4.13 12.83 6.83
C ALA A 174 5.43 12.06 6.62
N LEU A 175 5.33 10.81 6.14
CA LEU A 175 6.49 9.97 5.84
C LEU A 175 7.33 10.57 4.70
N TYR A 176 6.69 11.04 3.62
CA TYR A 176 7.38 11.76 2.54
C TYR A 176 8.12 12.99 3.03
N ILE A 177 7.44 13.83 3.82
CA ILE A 177 8.04 15.08 4.36
C ILE A 177 9.27 14.74 5.19
N ILE A 178 9.20 13.77 6.10
CA ILE A 178 10.30 13.37 6.97
C ILE A 178 11.49 12.86 6.14
N LEU A 179 11.25 11.94 5.21
CA LEU A 179 12.32 11.32 4.41
C LEU A 179 12.97 12.32 3.45
N ILE A 180 12.17 13.16 2.78
CA ILE A 180 12.67 14.21 1.89
C ILE A 180 13.49 15.23 2.71
N ALA A 181 12.99 15.66 3.86
CA ALA A 181 13.72 16.57 4.73
C ALA A 181 15.09 16.00 5.14
N GLY A 182 15.14 14.71 5.53
CA GLY A 182 16.39 14.04 5.88
C GLY A 182 17.42 14.00 4.76
N LEU A 183 16.98 13.96 3.50
CA LEU A 183 17.85 13.92 2.34
C LEU A 183 18.24 15.33 1.83
N VAL A 184 17.32 16.28 1.86
CA VAL A 184 17.43 17.58 1.16
C VAL A 184 17.97 18.68 2.07
N LEU A 185 17.52 18.77 3.34
CA LEU A 185 17.95 19.82 4.25
C LEU A 185 19.48 19.90 4.41
N PRO A 186 20.24 18.79 4.54
CA PRO A 186 21.69 18.89 4.60
C PRO A 186 22.32 19.50 3.35
N ALA A 187 21.73 19.28 2.17
CA ALA A 187 22.25 19.85 0.92
C ALA A 187 21.97 21.35 0.81
N ILE A 188 20.82 21.83 1.33
CA ILE A 188 20.45 23.24 1.32
C ILE A 188 21.28 24.04 2.33
N PHE A 189 21.43 23.53 3.56
CA PHE A 189 22.08 24.25 4.65
C PHE A 189 23.58 24.03 4.73
N SER A 190 24.15 23.14 3.93
CA SER A 190 25.60 22.93 3.86
C SER A 190 26.24 23.92 2.90
N ARG A 191 26.60 25.11 3.39
CA ARG A 191 27.43 26.08 2.65
C ARG A 191 28.89 25.65 2.50
N ARG A 192 29.35 24.65 3.21
CA ARG A 192 30.68 24.02 3.10
C ARG A 192 30.55 22.52 3.38
N GLN A 193 31.33 21.72 2.64
CA GLN A 193 31.38 20.27 2.67
C GLN A 193 31.72 19.71 4.06
N HIS A 194 30.73 19.58 4.95
CA HIS A 194 30.91 18.86 6.20
C HIS A 194 30.12 17.53 6.14
N PRO A 195 30.82 16.41 5.86
CA PRO A 195 30.21 15.08 5.73
C PRO A 195 29.37 14.59 6.94
N PRO A 196 29.59 15.05 8.20
CA PRO A 196 28.79 14.58 9.34
C PRO A 196 27.33 15.00 9.30
N ARG A 197 27.00 16.17 8.73
CA ARG A 197 25.65 16.71 8.75
C ARG A 197 24.62 15.89 7.98
N GLY A 198 25.00 15.32 6.85
CA GLY A 198 24.12 14.45 6.05
C GLY A 198 23.75 13.15 6.76
N GLN A 199 24.69 12.57 7.51
CA GLN A 199 24.45 11.36 8.32
C GLN A 199 23.50 11.65 9.48
N VAL A 200 23.73 12.74 10.22
CA VAL A 200 22.90 13.14 11.36
C VAL A 200 21.45 13.38 10.90
N ALA A 201 21.26 14.10 9.79
CA ALA A 201 19.92 14.35 9.26
C ALA A 201 19.21 13.06 8.83
N ALA A 202 19.93 12.11 8.21
CA ALA A 202 19.37 10.81 7.85
C ALA A 202 18.98 10.00 9.08
N VAL A 203 19.82 9.97 10.12
CA VAL A 203 19.49 9.30 11.39
C VAL A 203 18.29 9.97 12.07
N LEU A 204 18.25 11.30 12.12
CA LEU A 204 17.11 12.03 12.68
C LEU A 204 15.82 11.75 11.91
N ALA A 205 15.87 11.64 10.57
CA ALA A 205 14.71 11.25 9.78
C ALA A 205 14.20 9.84 10.15
N LEU A 206 15.09 8.87 10.32
CA LEU A 206 14.72 7.51 10.77
C LEU A 206 14.12 7.53 12.19
N VAL A 207 14.66 8.34 13.09
CA VAL A 207 14.09 8.54 14.45
C VAL A 207 12.70 9.15 14.36
N CYS A 208 12.50 10.18 13.52
CA CYS A 208 11.18 10.78 13.30
C CYS A 208 10.18 9.77 12.71
N VAL A 209 10.59 8.89 11.79
CA VAL A 209 9.75 7.81 11.28
C VAL A 209 9.36 6.85 12.40
N ALA A 210 10.30 6.45 13.25
CA ALA A 210 10.01 5.58 14.40
C ALA A 210 9.03 6.23 15.39
N ILE A 211 9.18 7.53 15.66
CA ILE A 211 8.25 8.31 16.50
C ILE A 211 6.86 8.36 15.83
N LEU A 212 6.79 8.65 14.52
CA LEU A 212 5.52 8.65 13.78
C LEU A 212 4.80 7.32 13.92
N TYR A 213 5.49 6.21 13.73
CA TYR A 213 4.90 4.87 13.84
C TYR A 213 4.45 4.56 15.27
N THR A 214 5.21 4.97 16.28
CA THR A 214 4.83 4.79 17.69
C THR A 214 3.55 5.58 18.01
N VAL A 215 3.45 6.82 17.56
CA VAL A 215 2.25 7.64 17.75
C VAL A 215 1.06 7.05 17.00
N ARG A 216 1.25 6.62 15.75
CA ARG A 216 0.22 5.96 14.94
C ARG A 216 -0.27 4.67 15.61
N ASP A 217 0.62 3.82 16.10
CA ASP A 217 0.25 2.58 16.80
C ASP A 217 -0.55 2.87 18.08
N TYR A 218 -0.13 3.87 18.85
CA TYR A 218 -0.86 4.28 20.06
C TYR A 218 -2.29 4.72 19.74
N GLU A 219 -2.47 5.63 18.76
CA GLU A 219 -3.77 6.14 18.35
C GLU A 219 -4.62 5.04 17.67
N HIS A 220 -4.00 4.12 16.91
CA HIS A 220 -4.65 2.94 16.34
C HIS A 220 -5.26 2.04 17.43
N ARG A 221 -4.49 1.72 18.46
CA ARG A 221 -4.98 0.88 19.58
C ARG A 221 -6.11 1.56 20.33
N ALA A 222 -6.02 2.88 20.57
CA ALA A 222 -7.08 3.64 21.21
C ALA A 222 -8.37 3.64 20.37
N ALA A 223 -8.26 3.84 19.06
CA ALA A 223 -9.39 3.80 18.13
C ALA A 223 -10.02 2.38 18.09
N LEU A 224 -9.21 1.33 18.02
CA LEU A 224 -9.67 -0.06 17.99
C LEU A 224 -10.41 -0.42 19.31
N HIS A 225 -9.87 -0.01 20.44
CA HIS A 225 -10.51 -0.21 21.73
C HIS A 225 -11.89 0.46 21.79
N ALA A 226 -12.00 1.71 21.32
CA ALA A 226 -13.27 2.43 21.31
C ALA A 226 -14.34 1.68 20.49
N VAL A 227 -13.97 1.15 19.32
CA VAL A 227 -14.90 0.43 18.43
C VAL A 227 -15.33 -0.91 18.99
N THR A 228 -14.40 -1.66 19.59
CA THR A 228 -14.69 -3.01 20.12
C THR A 228 -15.55 -3.01 21.39
N THR A 229 -15.69 -1.86 22.05
CA THR A 229 -16.48 -1.71 23.28
C THR A 229 -17.90 -1.21 23.05
N VAL A 230 -18.24 -0.82 21.79
CA VAL A 230 -19.56 -0.28 21.45
C VAL A 230 -20.43 -1.35 20.80
N ALA A 231 -21.72 -1.37 21.15
CA ALA A 231 -22.72 -2.16 20.44
C ALA A 231 -23.31 -1.33 19.28
N PHE A 232 -23.44 -1.94 18.11
CA PHE A 232 -24.00 -1.34 16.92
C PHE A 232 -25.49 -1.67 16.81
N ASP A 233 -26.30 -0.63 16.67
CA ASP A 233 -27.76 -0.73 16.49
C ASP A 233 -28.12 -0.39 15.05
N SER A 234 -28.55 -1.38 14.29
CA SER A 234 -29.03 -1.20 12.90
C SER A 234 -30.49 -0.73 12.83
N GLY A 235 -31.14 -0.48 13.94
CA GLY A 235 -32.55 -0.07 14.03
C GLY A 235 -33.59 -1.17 13.78
N ASN A 236 -33.18 -2.31 13.23
CA ASN A 236 -34.08 -3.43 12.90
C ASN A 236 -33.91 -4.66 13.79
N ARG A 237 -32.92 -4.67 14.67
CA ARG A 237 -32.57 -5.79 15.56
C ARG A 237 -32.02 -5.24 16.87
N SER A 238 -31.89 -6.12 17.87
CA SER A 238 -31.15 -5.77 19.10
C SER A 238 -29.72 -5.35 18.77
N PRO A 239 -29.15 -4.36 19.47
CA PRO A 239 -27.76 -3.96 19.29
C PRO A 239 -26.79 -5.15 19.38
N GLU A 240 -25.88 -5.25 18.43
CA GLU A 240 -24.89 -6.34 18.33
C GLU A 240 -23.48 -5.82 18.65
N THR A 241 -22.69 -6.59 19.38
CA THR A 241 -21.26 -6.30 19.58
C THR A 241 -20.43 -6.89 18.45
N PRO A 242 -19.33 -6.22 18.05
CA PRO A 242 -18.48 -6.73 17.00
C PRO A 242 -17.85 -8.10 17.36
N LEU A 243 -17.96 -9.04 16.42
CA LEU A 243 -17.16 -10.28 16.45
C LEU A 243 -15.70 -9.97 16.12
N ARG A 244 -15.50 -9.01 15.22
CA ARG A 244 -14.21 -8.51 14.76
C ARG A 244 -14.36 -7.06 14.34
N ALA A 245 -13.37 -6.24 14.68
CA ALA A 245 -13.28 -4.87 14.18
C ALA A 245 -11.86 -4.57 13.73
N SER A 246 -11.73 -3.64 12.79
CA SER A 246 -10.47 -3.09 12.34
C SER A 246 -10.61 -1.59 12.13
N VAL A 247 -9.52 -0.87 12.37
CA VAL A 247 -9.45 0.58 12.16
C VAL A 247 -8.30 0.89 11.20
N TYR A 248 -8.54 1.81 10.29
CA TYR A 248 -7.65 2.13 9.19
C TYR A 248 -7.31 3.61 9.17
N PRO A 249 -6.06 3.98 8.91
CA PRO A 249 -5.63 5.37 8.97
C PRO A 249 -6.24 6.20 7.83
N TYR A 250 -6.51 7.48 8.11
CA TYR A 250 -6.65 8.50 7.08
C TYR A 250 -5.29 9.16 6.81
N PRO A 251 -4.99 9.56 5.55
CA PRO A 251 -3.90 10.47 5.27
C PRO A 251 -4.15 11.79 6.02
N TRP A 252 -3.11 12.46 6.50
CA TRP A 252 -3.16 13.75 7.19
C TRP A 252 -3.82 13.77 8.58
N SER A 253 -4.42 12.68 9.07
CA SER A 253 -5.01 12.63 10.40
C SER A 253 -4.32 11.60 11.28
N LEU A 254 -3.93 12.00 12.48
CA LEU A 254 -3.41 11.10 13.51
C LEU A 254 -4.52 10.49 14.37
N THR A 255 -5.67 11.18 14.47
CA THR A 255 -6.72 10.85 15.44
C THR A 255 -8.04 10.37 14.83
N HIS A 256 -8.25 10.57 13.53
CA HIS A 256 -9.44 10.05 12.85
C HIS A 256 -9.07 8.78 12.10
N TRP A 257 -9.88 7.75 12.30
CA TRP A 257 -9.69 6.41 11.78
C TRP A 257 -10.97 5.93 11.13
N PHE A 258 -10.83 5.38 9.94
CA PHE A 258 -11.92 4.64 9.30
C PHE A 258 -12.06 3.29 9.96
N THR A 259 -13.29 2.85 10.21
CA THR A 259 -13.60 1.62 10.95
C THR A 259 -14.45 0.71 10.13
N VAL A 260 -14.13 -0.58 10.16
CA VAL A 260 -15.00 -1.66 9.70
C VAL A 260 -15.20 -2.64 10.85
N ALA A 261 -16.46 -2.90 11.18
CA ALA A 261 -16.84 -3.84 12.23
C ALA A 261 -17.73 -4.95 11.64
N GLU A 262 -17.45 -6.19 12.01
CA GLU A 262 -18.22 -7.37 11.63
C GLU A 262 -19.07 -7.81 12.81
N MET A 263 -20.38 -7.78 12.66
CA MET A 263 -21.35 -8.34 13.57
C MET A 263 -21.80 -9.73 13.11
N PRO A 264 -22.51 -10.50 13.96
CA PRO A 264 -23.09 -11.78 13.54
C PRO A 264 -23.90 -11.71 12.27
N SER A 265 -24.71 -10.65 12.07
CA SER A 265 -25.70 -10.56 10.99
C SER A 265 -25.37 -9.54 9.91
N PHE A 266 -24.45 -8.59 10.15
CA PHE A 266 -24.12 -7.51 9.22
C PHE A 266 -22.68 -7.04 9.38
N PHE A 267 -22.23 -6.19 8.46
CA PHE A 267 -21.05 -5.35 8.64
C PHE A 267 -21.50 -3.90 8.88
N ALA A 268 -20.70 -3.16 9.64
CA ALA A 268 -20.85 -1.72 9.76
C ALA A 268 -19.55 -1.00 9.44
N ASP A 269 -19.64 0.15 8.80
CA ASP A 269 -18.50 1.06 8.67
C ASP A 269 -18.83 2.44 9.24
N THR A 270 -17.82 3.13 9.76
CA THR A 270 -17.92 4.50 10.26
C THR A 270 -16.53 5.07 10.49
N ASP A 271 -16.45 6.34 10.90
CA ASP A 271 -15.24 6.95 11.42
C ASP A 271 -15.25 6.95 12.95
N VAL A 272 -14.07 6.80 13.55
CA VAL A 272 -13.84 6.94 14.99
C VAL A 272 -12.74 7.96 15.27
N ASN A 273 -12.91 8.75 16.32
CA ASN A 273 -11.85 9.60 16.84
C ASN A 273 -11.17 8.90 18.02
N SER A 274 -9.88 8.57 17.89
CA SER A 274 -9.12 7.82 18.89
C SER A 274 -9.01 8.51 20.25
N ARG A 275 -9.04 9.87 20.28
CA ARG A 275 -8.90 10.62 21.53
C ARG A 275 -10.19 10.76 22.32
N THR A 276 -11.31 10.86 21.64
CA THR A 276 -12.62 11.01 22.28
C THR A 276 -13.36 9.69 22.40
N GLY A 277 -12.97 8.67 21.63
CA GLY A 277 -13.68 7.41 21.52
C GLY A 277 -15.02 7.51 20.80
N LEU A 278 -15.37 8.68 20.22
CA LEU A 278 -16.65 8.91 19.57
C LEU A 278 -16.66 8.39 18.14
N LEU A 279 -17.70 7.63 17.83
CA LEU A 279 -18.01 7.20 16.46
C LEU A 279 -18.86 8.26 15.75
N SER A 280 -18.66 8.40 14.44
CA SER A 280 -19.43 9.32 13.61
C SER A 280 -20.76 8.70 13.22
N HIS A 281 -21.87 9.17 13.80
CA HIS A 281 -23.22 8.71 13.45
C HIS A 281 -23.59 9.11 12.01
N GLU A 282 -23.08 10.22 11.50
CA GLU A 282 -23.38 10.70 10.15
C GLU A 282 -22.78 9.82 9.05
N LEU A 283 -21.65 9.17 9.34
CA LEU A 283 -20.94 8.32 8.39
C LEU A 283 -21.25 6.83 8.61
N LEU A 284 -22.03 6.49 9.63
CA LEU A 284 -22.35 5.10 9.95
C LEU A 284 -23.22 4.48 8.84
N ALA A 285 -22.74 3.38 8.29
CA ALA A 285 -23.44 2.59 7.30
C ALA A 285 -23.45 1.11 7.69
N PHE A 286 -24.54 0.43 7.33
CA PHE A 286 -24.75 -0.98 7.60
C PHE A 286 -24.86 -1.77 6.30
N TYR A 287 -24.21 -2.90 6.24
CA TYR A 287 -24.21 -3.79 5.08
C TYR A 287 -24.63 -5.18 5.50
N PRO A 288 -25.73 -5.74 4.96
CA PRO A 288 -26.07 -7.13 5.21
C PRO A 288 -24.94 -8.04 4.72
N LYS A 289 -24.70 -9.15 5.43
CA LYS A 289 -23.71 -10.13 4.96
C LYS A 289 -24.10 -10.65 3.59
N PRO A 290 -23.12 -10.83 2.66
CA PRO A 290 -23.39 -11.37 1.32
C PRO A 290 -24.11 -12.70 1.39
N GLN A 291 -25.18 -12.85 0.61
CA GLN A 291 -25.88 -14.13 0.49
C GLN A 291 -25.20 -15.03 -0.53
N ASP A 292 -25.20 -16.31 -0.23
CA ASP A 292 -24.73 -17.34 -1.17
C ASP A 292 -25.84 -17.63 -2.18
N THR A 293 -25.76 -17.01 -3.35
CA THR A 293 -26.55 -17.34 -4.53
C THR A 293 -25.78 -18.27 -5.45
N PRO A 294 -26.42 -18.98 -6.40
CA PRO A 294 -25.70 -19.79 -7.39
C PRO A 294 -24.63 -18.98 -8.13
N ALA A 295 -24.91 -17.73 -8.51
CA ALA A 295 -23.96 -16.84 -9.19
C ALA A 295 -22.77 -16.47 -8.29
N THR A 296 -23.00 -16.07 -7.03
CA THR A 296 -21.90 -15.75 -6.10
C THR A 296 -21.06 -16.97 -5.77
N LEU A 297 -21.67 -18.16 -5.64
CA LEU A 297 -20.92 -19.40 -5.43
C LEU A 297 -20.06 -19.80 -6.63
N ALA A 298 -20.58 -19.62 -7.85
CA ALA A 298 -19.81 -19.83 -9.08
C ALA A 298 -18.63 -18.85 -9.16
N ALA A 299 -18.90 -17.56 -8.93
CA ALA A 299 -17.88 -16.52 -8.97
C ALA A 299 -16.76 -16.71 -7.92
N LYS A 300 -17.08 -17.18 -6.72
CA LYS A 300 -16.09 -17.49 -5.66
C LYS A 300 -15.09 -18.58 -6.07
N ARG A 301 -15.46 -19.46 -7.01
CA ARG A 301 -14.63 -20.59 -7.50
C ARG A 301 -13.78 -20.22 -8.71
N THR A 302 -13.91 -19.02 -9.26
CA THR A 302 -13.06 -18.56 -10.35
C THR A 302 -11.67 -18.19 -9.81
N TYR A 303 -10.69 -18.09 -10.71
CA TYR A 303 -9.34 -17.69 -10.31
C TYR A 303 -9.32 -16.34 -9.61
N LEU A 304 -10.04 -15.35 -10.15
CA LEU A 304 -10.20 -14.06 -9.49
C LEU A 304 -10.87 -14.21 -8.11
N GLY A 305 -11.95 -15.00 -8.03
CA GLY A 305 -12.68 -15.19 -6.78
C GLY A 305 -11.82 -15.79 -5.66
N GLU A 306 -11.06 -16.85 -5.97
CA GLU A 306 -10.14 -17.49 -5.03
C GLU A 306 -9.06 -16.52 -4.55
N VAL A 307 -8.38 -15.85 -5.49
CA VAL A 307 -7.31 -14.89 -5.18
C VAL A 307 -7.84 -13.69 -4.38
N TYR A 308 -9.03 -13.19 -4.75
CA TYR A 308 -9.62 -12.05 -4.05
C TYR A 308 -10.00 -12.39 -2.60
N LEU A 309 -10.62 -13.55 -2.40
CA LEU A 309 -11.08 -13.99 -1.08
C LEU A 309 -9.93 -14.41 -0.15
N ASP A 310 -8.80 -14.89 -0.70
CA ASP A 310 -7.58 -15.12 0.06
C ASP A 310 -7.02 -13.80 0.68
N TRP A 311 -7.13 -12.69 -0.07
CA TRP A 311 -6.62 -11.40 0.36
C TRP A 311 -7.62 -10.56 1.18
N ALA A 312 -8.92 -10.61 0.81
CA ALA A 312 -9.94 -9.72 1.39
C ALA A 312 -10.22 -10.08 2.84
N ARG A 313 -10.33 -9.03 3.70
CA ARG A 313 -10.69 -9.22 5.11
C ARG A 313 -12.18 -9.08 5.38
N TYR A 314 -12.83 -8.16 4.69
CA TYR A 314 -14.26 -7.86 4.80
C TYR A 314 -14.90 -7.89 3.41
N PRO A 315 -14.91 -9.10 2.76
CA PRO A 315 -15.38 -9.20 1.40
C PRO A 315 -16.88 -8.96 1.30
N MET A 316 -17.26 -8.09 0.37
CA MET A 316 -18.63 -7.85 -0.04
C MET A 316 -18.80 -8.28 -1.49
N LEU A 317 -19.82 -9.11 -1.73
CA LEU A 317 -20.20 -9.55 -3.06
C LEU A 317 -21.59 -8.98 -3.38
N THR A 318 -21.74 -8.39 -4.56
CA THR A 318 -23.02 -7.93 -5.08
C THR A 318 -23.19 -8.43 -6.50
N THR A 319 -24.40 -8.88 -6.86
CA THR A 319 -24.72 -9.34 -8.20
C THR A 319 -25.60 -8.31 -8.90
N THR A 320 -25.26 -7.98 -10.14
CA THR A 320 -26.07 -7.15 -11.04
C THR A 320 -26.34 -7.97 -12.31
N ALA A 321 -27.62 -8.00 -12.74
CA ALA A 321 -27.98 -8.65 -14.00
C ALA A 321 -27.78 -7.66 -15.16
N GLU A 322 -27.16 -8.10 -16.24
CA GLU A 322 -26.97 -7.34 -17.47
C GLU A 322 -27.36 -8.19 -18.69
N GLY A 323 -28.58 -8.02 -19.15
CA GLY A 323 -29.17 -8.89 -20.16
C GLY A 323 -29.39 -10.30 -19.62
N ASP A 324 -28.69 -11.27 -20.19
CA ASP A 324 -28.74 -12.68 -19.81
C ASP A 324 -27.60 -13.10 -18.87
N ASP A 325 -26.69 -12.20 -18.61
CA ASP A 325 -25.48 -12.45 -17.84
C ASP A 325 -25.61 -11.88 -16.40
N ASP A 326 -25.07 -12.61 -15.43
CA ASP A 326 -24.90 -12.16 -14.05
C ASP A 326 -23.48 -11.62 -13.85
N ILE A 327 -23.38 -10.42 -13.30
CA ILE A 327 -22.07 -9.82 -12.97
C ILE A 327 -21.94 -9.77 -11.46
N VAL A 328 -20.99 -10.55 -10.95
CA VAL A 328 -20.65 -10.59 -9.53
C VAL A 328 -19.48 -9.65 -9.27
N HIS A 329 -19.73 -8.61 -8.48
CA HIS A 329 -18.72 -7.65 -8.06
C HIS A 329 -18.15 -8.06 -6.70
N PHE A 330 -16.83 -8.03 -6.60
CA PHE A 330 -16.07 -8.22 -5.37
C PHE A 330 -15.53 -6.88 -4.90
N ARG A 331 -15.76 -6.52 -3.65
CA ARG A 331 -15.12 -5.39 -2.98
C ARG A 331 -14.75 -5.76 -1.55
N ASP A 332 -13.75 -5.09 -1.00
CA ASP A 332 -13.38 -5.22 0.41
C ASP A 332 -13.69 -3.91 1.13
N LEU A 333 -14.47 -3.98 2.19
CA LEU A 333 -14.89 -2.80 2.95
C LEU A 333 -13.69 -2.02 3.56
N ARG A 334 -12.50 -2.63 3.69
CA ARG A 334 -11.27 -1.93 4.11
C ARG A 334 -10.94 -0.71 3.26
N PHE A 335 -11.37 -0.71 1.98
CA PHE A 335 -11.06 0.33 0.99
C PHE A 335 -12.27 1.20 0.63
N ASP A 336 -13.40 1.00 1.31
CA ASP A 336 -14.64 1.74 1.07
C ASP A 336 -14.77 2.95 2.00
N TYR A 337 -13.71 3.74 2.09
CA TYR A 337 -13.65 4.91 2.97
C TYR A 337 -14.82 5.86 2.71
N PRO A 338 -15.62 6.27 3.73
CA PRO A 338 -16.79 7.10 3.56
C PRO A 338 -16.52 8.42 2.84
N ARG A 339 -15.36 9.01 3.09
CA ARG A 339 -14.92 10.28 2.46
C ARG A 339 -14.52 10.14 1.00
N PHE A 340 -14.34 8.90 0.50
CA PHE A 340 -13.94 8.59 -0.87
C PHE A 340 -14.97 7.71 -1.58
N ARG A 341 -16.20 7.57 -1.04
CA ARG A 341 -17.28 6.76 -1.63
C ARG A 341 -17.50 7.11 -3.09
N GLY A 342 -17.83 6.08 -3.89
CA GLY A 342 -17.99 6.19 -5.34
C GLY A 342 -16.71 5.96 -6.15
N ARG A 343 -15.58 5.70 -5.51
CA ARG A 343 -14.34 5.25 -6.15
C ARG A 343 -14.11 3.79 -5.78
N ALA A 344 -14.50 2.87 -6.65
CA ALA A 344 -14.23 1.44 -6.47
C ALA A 344 -12.72 1.20 -6.61
N THR A 345 -12.02 1.19 -5.48
CA THR A 345 -10.60 0.88 -5.41
C THR A 345 -10.41 -0.57 -5.04
N LEU A 346 -9.51 -1.25 -5.74
CA LEU A 346 -9.19 -2.65 -5.48
C LEU A 346 -10.43 -3.57 -5.53
N SER A 347 -11.31 -3.39 -6.51
CA SER A 347 -12.48 -4.22 -6.77
C SER A 347 -12.21 -5.24 -7.88
N GLY A 348 -12.87 -6.39 -7.82
CA GLY A 348 -12.89 -7.38 -8.88
C GLY A 348 -14.31 -7.60 -9.40
N TRP A 349 -14.44 -8.24 -10.55
CA TRP A 349 -15.73 -8.61 -11.12
C TRP A 349 -15.60 -9.89 -11.95
N VAL A 350 -16.68 -10.69 -11.93
CA VAL A 350 -16.82 -11.91 -12.71
C VAL A 350 -18.16 -11.84 -13.45
N GLU A 351 -18.14 -12.02 -14.76
CA GLU A 351 -19.31 -12.11 -15.63
C GLU A 351 -19.62 -13.58 -15.91
N LEU A 352 -20.83 -14.01 -15.59
CA LEU A 352 -21.30 -15.37 -15.71
C LEU A 352 -22.48 -15.42 -16.71
N ASP A 353 -22.51 -16.42 -17.59
CA ASP A 353 -23.66 -16.67 -18.46
C ASP A 353 -24.84 -17.32 -17.68
N ARG A 354 -25.96 -17.58 -18.37
CA ARG A 354 -27.15 -18.26 -17.81
C ARG A 354 -26.86 -19.65 -17.21
N ASN A 355 -25.77 -20.30 -17.65
CA ASN A 355 -25.34 -21.60 -17.16
C ASN A 355 -24.29 -21.48 -16.06
N LEU A 356 -24.06 -20.25 -15.53
CA LEU A 356 -23.03 -19.91 -14.53
C LEU A 356 -21.60 -20.24 -15.00
N GLN A 357 -21.36 -20.23 -16.33
CA GLN A 357 -20.03 -20.35 -16.89
C GLN A 357 -19.38 -18.97 -16.97
N VAL A 358 -18.09 -18.91 -16.68
CA VAL A 358 -17.33 -17.65 -16.72
C VAL A 358 -17.19 -17.15 -18.15
N VAL A 359 -17.76 -16.01 -18.44
CA VAL A 359 -17.60 -15.31 -19.72
C VAL A 359 -16.32 -14.45 -19.67
N ARG A 360 -16.16 -13.68 -18.61
CA ARG A 360 -14.98 -12.81 -18.37
C ARG A 360 -14.81 -12.59 -16.87
N GLU A 361 -13.58 -12.31 -16.49
CA GLU A 361 -13.27 -11.80 -15.15
C GLU A 361 -12.24 -10.68 -15.26
N GLY A 362 -12.19 -9.78 -14.27
CA GLY A 362 -11.27 -8.67 -14.29
C GLY A 362 -11.13 -7.95 -12.95
N PHE A 363 -10.07 -7.17 -12.85
CA PHE A 363 -9.75 -6.38 -11.67
C PHE A 363 -9.83 -4.87 -11.97
N GLY A 364 -10.48 -4.10 -11.10
CA GLY A 364 -10.76 -2.68 -11.26
C GLY A 364 -12.13 -2.40 -11.88
N SER A 365 -12.31 -1.21 -12.47
CA SER A 365 -13.56 -0.85 -13.15
C SER A 365 -13.79 -1.71 -14.38
N ARG A 366 -15.02 -2.22 -14.51
CA ARG A 366 -15.47 -2.92 -15.72
C ARG A 366 -15.72 -1.88 -16.82
N GLU A 367 -15.13 -2.08 -18.00
CA GLU A 367 -15.54 -1.34 -19.20
C GLU A 367 -16.90 -1.89 -19.65
N GLU A 368 -17.93 -1.03 -19.71
CA GLU A 368 -19.23 -1.39 -20.24
C GLU A 368 -19.11 -1.84 -21.70
N LYS A 369 -19.76 -2.95 -22.06
CA LYS A 369 -19.88 -3.34 -23.47
C LYS A 369 -20.57 -2.17 -24.20
N PRO A 370 -20.04 -1.67 -25.34
CA PRO A 370 -20.82 -0.75 -26.16
C PRO A 370 -22.13 -1.45 -26.52
N ALA A 371 -23.26 -0.76 -26.27
CA ALA A 371 -24.59 -1.27 -26.62
C ALA A 371 -24.56 -1.77 -28.06
N ALA A 372 -24.90 -3.03 -28.28
CA ALA A 372 -25.03 -3.60 -29.62
C ALA A 372 -26.06 -2.74 -30.38
N ARG A 373 -25.62 -2.08 -31.44
CA ARG A 373 -26.48 -1.29 -32.33
C ARG A 373 -27.30 -2.20 -33.23
#